data_1ebab3f8210b2e08059d8bf479dd3dd2
#
_entry.id   1ebab3f8210b2e08059d8bf479dd3dd2
#
_cell.length_a   1.000
_cell.length_b   1.000
_cell.length_c   1.000
_cell.angle_alpha   90.00
_cell.angle_beta   90.00
_cell.angle_gamma   90.00
#
_symmetry.space_group_name_H-M   'P 1'
#
loop_
_entity.id
_entity.type
_entity.pdbx_description
1 polymer ?
#
loop_
_entity_poly.entity_id
_entity_poly.type
_entity_poly.pdbx_seq_one_letter_code
_entity_poly.pdbx_strand_id
1 'polypeptide(L)'
;MSQIDIRFFSHSLNRHTSFKMYIPDDKRNYGGVYDKQNMKTLFILHGYTQDGNNWIPEYISEKYNFAVVIPHGENSFWLDGLSTGHKYCTYVGEELIDYIRNTFGLAQTAEDTAIMGYSMGGFGALHTAFTYPDTFGKVCAMSSALIVHEIAGMKDGGDNGVANYAYYHECFGNPVSYTHLTLPTNRE
;
A
#
# COMPACT_ATOMS: atom_id res chain seq x y z
N MET A 1 15.93 -9.62 13.90
CA MET A 1 14.70 -9.01 13.34
C MET A 1 13.58 -9.16 14.35
N SER A 2 12.87 -8.09 14.62
CA SER A 2 11.64 -8.10 15.42
C SER A 2 10.42 -8.03 14.53
N GLN A 3 9.42 -8.87 14.79
CA GLN A 3 8.08 -8.75 14.23
C GLN A 3 7.20 -8.01 15.24
N ILE A 4 6.43 -7.06 14.75
CA ILE A 4 5.50 -6.26 15.55
C ILE A 4 4.15 -6.27 14.85
N ASP A 5 3.10 -6.68 15.57
CA ASP A 5 1.72 -6.61 15.10
C ASP A 5 1.02 -5.49 15.87
N ILE A 6 0.53 -4.49 15.16
CA ILE A 6 -0.08 -3.30 15.76
C ILE A 6 -1.53 -3.21 15.31
N ARG A 7 -2.41 -3.02 16.30
CA ARG A 7 -3.82 -2.73 16.09
C ARG A 7 -4.14 -1.34 16.63
N PHE A 8 -4.75 -0.50 15.81
CA PHE A 8 -5.13 0.87 16.19
C PHE A 8 -6.46 1.26 15.54
N PHE A 9 -7.07 2.36 15.98
CA PHE A 9 -8.25 2.90 15.33
C PHE A 9 -7.83 3.82 14.19
N SER A 10 -8.26 3.48 12.97
CA SER A 10 -8.05 4.33 11.79
C SER A 10 -9.25 5.26 11.58
N HIS A 11 -8.98 6.54 11.49
CA HIS A 11 -10.00 7.55 11.14
C HIS A 11 -10.37 7.48 9.66
N SER A 12 -9.40 7.21 8.79
CA SER A 12 -9.64 7.03 7.35
C SER A 12 -10.56 5.85 7.05
N LEU A 13 -10.43 4.77 7.84
CA LEU A 13 -11.23 3.56 7.71
C LEU A 13 -12.41 3.51 8.70
N ASN A 14 -12.51 4.48 9.61
CA ASN A 14 -13.53 4.57 10.65
C ASN A 14 -13.74 3.26 11.45
N ARG A 15 -12.64 2.54 11.72
CA ARG A 15 -12.65 1.27 12.45
C ARG A 15 -11.27 0.93 12.98
N HIS A 16 -11.21 -0.09 13.84
CA HIS A 16 -9.95 -0.70 14.17
C HIS A 16 -9.41 -1.48 12.96
N THR A 17 -8.15 -1.22 12.65
CA THR A 17 -7.38 -1.97 11.66
C THR A 17 -6.05 -2.38 12.24
N SER A 18 -5.26 -3.13 11.50
CA SER A 18 -3.93 -3.56 11.92
C SER A 18 -2.93 -3.49 10.80
N PHE A 19 -1.67 -3.45 11.15
CA PHE A 19 -0.55 -3.65 10.25
C PHE A 19 0.54 -4.45 10.96
N LYS A 20 1.36 -5.11 10.16
CA LYS A 20 2.53 -5.84 10.64
C LYS A 20 3.79 -5.06 10.28
N MET A 21 4.80 -5.13 11.13
CA MET A 21 6.12 -4.60 10.84
C MET A 21 7.19 -5.66 11.06
N TYR A 22 8.22 -5.62 10.22
CA TYR A 22 9.50 -6.26 10.46
C TYR A 22 10.56 -5.18 10.61
N ILE A 23 11.32 -5.21 11.71
CA ILE A 23 12.38 -4.25 11.98
C ILE A 23 13.68 -5.01 12.22
N PRO A 24 14.77 -4.67 11.51
CA PRO A 24 16.10 -5.14 11.86
C PRO A 24 16.43 -4.63 13.28
N ASP A 25 16.80 -5.50 14.17
CA ASP A 25 16.96 -5.14 15.58
C ASP A 25 18.39 -5.17 16.09
N ASP A 26 19.30 -5.91 15.44
CA ASP A 26 20.71 -5.91 15.82
C ASP A 26 21.64 -6.51 14.75
N LYS A 27 22.96 -6.38 15.04
CA LYS A 27 24.03 -6.90 14.16
C LYS A 27 24.31 -8.40 14.32
N ARG A 28 23.63 -9.10 15.22
CA ARG A 28 23.93 -10.50 15.53
C ARG A 28 23.47 -11.48 14.48
N ASN A 29 22.72 -11.02 13.48
CA ASN A 29 22.09 -11.90 12.52
C ASN A 29 22.92 -12.07 11.25
N TYR A 30 23.48 -13.23 11.10
CA TYR A 30 23.86 -13.99 9.88
C TYR A 30 24.20 -13.18 8.62
N GLY A 31 24.96 -12.09 8.74
CA GLY A 31 25.41 -11.31 7.58
C GLY A 31 24.45 -10.20 7.15
N GLY A 32 23.45 -9.87 7.94
CA GLY A 32 22.59 -8.70 7.71
C GLY A 32 23.31 -7.38 7.90
N VAL A 33 22.86 -6.36 7.20
CA VAL A 33 23.38 -4.99 7.30
C VAL A 33 22.46 -4.20 8.21
N TYR A 34 22.69 -4.22 9.52
CA TYR A 34 21.95 -3.37 10.45
C TYR A 34 22.64 -2.01 10.58
N ASP A 35 21.94 -0.97 10.19
CA ASP A 35 22.33 0.41 10.41
C ASP A 35 21.09 1.24 10.77
N LYS A 36 20.95 1.58 12.06
CA LYS A 36 19.80 2.32 12.55
C LYS A 36 19.67 3.72 11.94
N GLN A 37 20.81 4.36 11.61
CA GLN A 37 20.82 5.72 11.09
C GLN A 37 20.41 5.79 9.62
N ASN A 38 20.69 4.73 8.86
CA ASN A 38 20.39 4.63 7.43
C ASN A 38 19.29 3.60 7.12
N MET A 39 18.45 3.27 8.09
CA MET A 39 17.33 2.35 7.89
C MET A 39 16.26 3.00 7.01
N LYS A 40 15.96 2.36 5.88
CA LYS A 40 14.88 2.78 4.98
C LYS A 40 13.56 2.12 5.40
N THR A 41 12.44 2.69 4.98
CA THR A 41 11.11 2.12 5.24
C THR A 41 10.48 1.66 3.94
N LEU A 42 9.97 0.43 3.94
CA LEU A 42 9.30 -0.19 2.80
C LEU A 42 7.86 -0.54 3.18
N PHE A 43 6.90 0.13 2.56
CA PHE A 43 5.48 -0.23 2.63
C PHE A 43 5.17 -1.30 1.59
N ILE A 44 4.42 -2.35 1.97
CA ILE A 44 4.09 -3.46 1.09
C ILE A 44 2.58 -3.65 1.06
N LEU A 45 2.01 -3.44 -0.12
CA LEU A 45 0.57 -3.55 -0.36
C LEU A 45 0.24 -4.93 -0.97
N HIS A 46 -0.64 -5.67 -0.31
CA HIS A 46 -1.03 -7.02 -0.74
C HIS A 46 -1.99 -7.01 -1.94
N GLY A 47 -2.08 -8.15 -2.62
CA GLY A 47 -3.00 -8.38 -3.73
C GLY A 47 -4.43 -8.66 -3.29
N TYR A 48 -5.33 -8.80 -4.30
CA TYR A 48 -6.73 -9.16 -4.10
C TYR A 48 -6.83 -10.51 -3.36
N THR A 49 -7.78 -10.62 -2.44
CA THR A 49 -8.01 -11.79 -1.56
C THR A 49 -6.87 -12.14 -0.60
N GLN A 50 -5.85 -11.28 -0.47
CA GLN A 50 -4.75 -11.46 0.48
C GLN A 50 -4.90 -10.52 1.68
N ASP A 51 -4.13 -10.80 2.72
CA ASP A 51 -4.12 -10.01 3.96
C ASP A 51 -2.72 -9.49 4.36
N GLY A 52 -1.76 -9.60 3.47
CA GLY A 52 -0.39 -9.17 3.71
C GLY A 52 0.48 -10.14 4.52
N ASN A 53 -0.05 -11.26 4.96
CA ASN A 53 0.71 -12.16 5.84
C ASN A 53 1.73 -13.08 5.12
N ASN A 54 1.67 -13.27 3.80
CA ASN A 54 2.19 -14.52 3.26
C ASN A 54 3.13 -14.47 2.06
N TRP A 55 3.54 -13.31 1.53
CA TRP A 55 4.30 -13.37 0.27
C TRP A 55 5.71 -12.74 0.28
N ILE A 56 6.03 -11.99 1.31
CA ILE A 56 7.38 -11.43 1.43
C ILE A 56 8.16 -12.16 2.50
N PRO A 57 9.34 -12.69 2.16
CA PRO A 57 10.21 -13.31 3.13
C PRO A 57 10.68 -12.32 4.20
N GLU A 58 10.52 -12.67 5.44
CA GLU A 58 10.87 -11.84 6.61
C GLU A 58 12.34 -11.38 6.59
N TYR A 59 13.24 -12.22 6.06
CA TYR A 59 14.68 -11.92 6.02
C TYR A 59 15.03 -10.67 5.18
N ILE A 60 14.13 -10.17 4.33
CA ILE A 60 14.35 -8.95 3.52
C ILE A 60 14.65 -7.76 4.42
N SER A 61 13.96 -7.65 5.54
CA SER A 61 14.18 -6.61 6.55
C SER A 61 15.65 -6.56 6.98
N GLU A 62 16.20 -7.68 7.42
CA GLU A 62 17.59 -7.74 7.88
C GLU A 62 18.62 -7.62 6.75
N LYS A 63 18.36 -8.32 5.64
CA LYS A 63 19.30 -8.37 4.51
C LYS A 63 19.54 -7.01 3.88
N TYR A 64 18.52 -6.17 3.83
CA TYR A 64 18.58 -4.88 3.13
C TYR A 64 18.41 -3.66 4.04
N ASN A 65 18.39 -3.86 5.35
CA ASN A 65 18.20 -2.81 6.35
C ASN A 65 16.91 -1.99 6.14
N PHE A 66 15.81 -2.70 5.88
CA PHE A 66 14.49 -2.10 5.76
C PHE A 66 13.63 -2.34 7.01
N ALA A 67 13.01 -1.27 7.53
CA ALA A 67 11.78 -1.41 8.29
C ALA A 67 10.65 -1.69 7.28
N VAL A 68 10.06 -2.87 7.35
CA VAL A 68 8.99 -3.28 6.43
C VAL A 68 7.64 -3.07 7.12
N VAL A 69 6.71 -2.38 6.46
CA VAL A 69 5.36 -2.08 6.95
C VAL A 69 4.34 -2.74 6.03
N ILE A 70 3.49 -3.60 6.57
CA ILE A 70 2.52 -4.39 5.80
C ILE A 70 1.12 -4.10 6.34
N PRO A 71 0.40 -3.12 5.79
CA PRO A 71 -0.97 -2.80 6.20
C PRO A 71 -1.98 -3.84 5.70
N HIS A 72 -3.11 -3.94 6.42
CA HIS A 72 -4.29 -4.65 5.95
C HIS A 72 -5.17 -3.71 5.13
N GLY A 73 -5.43 -4.07 3.85
CA GLY A 73 -6.13 -3.22 2.88
C GLY A 73 -7.42 -3.82 2.33
N GLU A 74 -7.81 -5.00 2.79
CA GLU A 74 -8.98 -5.73 2.24
C GLU A 74 -8.95 -5.81 0.71
N ASN A 75 -10.10 -5.95 0.07
CA ASN A 75 -10.23 -5.92 -1.38
C ASN A 75 -10.62 -4.49 -1.84
N SER A 76 -9.74 -3.51 -1.63
CA SER A 76 -10.04 -2.09 -1.79
C SER A 76 -9.40 -1.43 -3.03
N PHE A 77 -8.58 -2.15 -3.77
CA PHE A 77 -7.64 -1.57 -4.75
C PHE A 77 -6.73 -0.48 -4.18
N TRP A 78 -6.72 -0.35 -2.84
CA TRP A 78 -5.97 0.68 -2.13
C TRP A 78 -6.39 2.10 -2.54
N LEU A 79 -7.65 2.25 -2.94
CA LEU A 79 -8.27 3.50 -3.34
C LEU A 79 -9.14 4.10 -2.22
N ASP A 80 -9.45 5.37 -2.36
CA ASP A 80 -10.47 6.03 -1.56
C ASP A 80 -11.83 5.76 -2.19
N GLY A 81 -12.45 4.64 -1.78
CA GLY A 81 -13.74 4.20 -2.26
C GLY A 81 -14.89 5.14 -1.88
N LEU A 82 -16.09 4.86 -2.38
CA LEU A 82 -17.26 5.70 -2.21
C LEU A 82 -17.84 5.66 -0.81
N SER A 83 -17.80 4.50 -0.16
CA SER A 83 -18.41 4.29 1.16
C SER A 83 -17.60 4.95 2.28
N THR A 84 -18.28 5.32 3.34
CA THR A 84 -17.65 5.80 4.57
C THR A 84 -16.74 4.72 5.15
N GLY A 85 -15.51 5.12 5.51
CA GLY A 85 -14.52 4.20 6.07
C GLY A 85 -13.78 3.34 5.03
N HIS A 86 -13.85 3.68 3.75
CA HIS A 86 -13.11 3.01 2.67
C HIS A 86 -12.03 3.91 2.04
N LYS A 87 -11.35 4.73 2.87
CA LYS A 87 -10.31 5.66 2.43
C LYS A 87 -8.92 5.03 2.52
N TYR A 88 -8.66 4.01 1.69
CA TYR A 88 -7.43 3.22 1.81
C TYR A 88 -6.19 3.91 1.25
N CYS A 89 -6.33 4.77 0.24
CA CYS A 89 -5.22 5.59 -0.24
C CYS A 89 -4.80 6.62 0.82
N THR A 90 -5.77 7.34 1.39
CA THR A 90 -5.55 8.26 2.52
C THR A 90 -5.00 7.53 3.74
N TYR A 91 -5.53 6.34 4.05
CA TYR A 91 -5.03 5.51 5.15
C TYR A 91 -3.53 5.23 5.04
N VAL A 92 -3.06 4.81 3.86
CA VAL A 92 -1.64 4.49 3.65
C VAL A 92 -0.80 5.75 3.51
N GLY A 93 -1.26 6.71 2.70
CA GLY A 93 -0.46 7.88 2.29
C GLY A 93 -0.36 9.00 3.31
N GLU A 94 -1.30 9.06 4.26
CA GLU A 94 -1.34 10.08 5.31
C GLU A 94 -1.33 9.45 6.71
N GLU A 95 -2.38 8.72 7.06
CA GLU A 95 -2.60 8.30 8.44
C GLU A 95 -1.54 7.30 8.94
N LEU A 96 -1.30 6.24 8.17
CA LEU A 96 -0.32 5.22 8.55
C LEU A 96 1.12 5.74 8.48
N ILE A 97 1.43 6.54 7.47
CA ILE A 97 2.75 7.16 7.35
C ILE A 97 3.05 8.05 8.56
N ASP A 98 2.07 8.87 8.98
CA ASP A 98 2.21 9.75 10.15
C ASP A 98 2.32 8.93 11.45
N TYR A 99 1.57 7.85 11.55
CA TYR A 99 1.72 6.92 12.67
C TYR A 99 3.15 6.35 12.76
N ILE A 100 3.71 5.90 11.63
CA ILE A 100 5.09 5.36 11.55
C ILE A 100 6.12 6.43 11.89
N ARG A 101 5.96 7.64 11.37
CA ARG A 101 6.84 8.78 11.65
C ARG A 101 6.86 9.14 13.13
N ASN A 102 5.68 9.29 13.70
CA ASN A 102 5.53 9.78 15.08
C ASN A 102 5.87 8.70 16.12
N THR A 103 5.55 7.44 15.85
CA THR A 103 5.74 6.35 16.82
C THR A 103 7.15 5.77 16.76
N PHE A 104 7.70 5.59 15.57
CA PHE A 104 8.96 4.87 15.36
C PHE A 104 10.11 5.76 14.89
N GLY A 105 9.84 6.99 14.47
CA GLY A 105 10.86 7.87 13.89
C GLY A 105 11.37 7.39 12.51
N LEU A 106 10.61 6.56 11.82
CA LEU A 106 10.91 5.99 10.50
C LEU A 106 10.20 6.77 9.38
N ALA A 107 10.52 6.50 8.12
CA ALA A 107 9.88 7.11 6.95
C ALA A 107 9.84 8.64 6.98
N GLN A 108 10.91 9.29 7.46
CA GLN A 108 10.95 10.74 7.68
C GLN A 108 11.03 11.55 6.39
N THR A 109 11.62 10.99 5.35
CA THR A 109 11.78 11.65 4.04
C THR A 109 11.28 10.75 2.91
N ALA A 110 10.94 11.34 1.77
CA ALA A 110 10.59 10.58 0.57
C ALA A 110 11.75 9.68 0.10
N GLU A 111 13.00 10.16 0.23
CA GLU A 111 14.18 9.36 -0.14
C GLU A 111 14.30 8.08 0.68
N ASP A 112 13.86 8.10 1.94
CA ASP A 112 13.94 6.98 2.87
C ASP A 112 12.69 6.10 2.87
N THR A 113 11.69 6.48 2.07
CA THR A 113 10.38 5.81 2.05
C THR A 113 10.09 5.23 0.66
N ALA A 114 9.87 3.93 0.63
CA ALA A 114 9.48 3.20 -0.57
C ALA A 114 8.12 2.53 -0.36
N ILE A 115 7.39 2.36 -1.45
CA ILE A 115 6.15 1.59 -1.47
C ILE A 115 6.22 0.55 -2.58
N MET A 116 5.76 -0.67 -2.29
CA MET A 116 5.65 -1.71 -3.29
C MET A 116 4.35 -2.47 -3.16
N GLY A 117 3.98 -3.20 -4.21
CA GLY A 117 2.82 -4.06 -4.15
C GLY A 117 2.74 -5.02 -5.33
N TYR A 118 1.86 -6.01 -5.20
CA TYR A 118 1.61 -7.03 -6.20
C TYR A 118 0.15 -7.01 -6.64
N SER A 119 -0.12 -7.18 -7.94
CA SER A 119 -1.47 -7.24 -8.50
C SER A 119 -2.32 -6.02 -8.10
N MET A 120 -3.41 -6.18 -7.34
CA MET A 120 -4.17 -5.08 -6.74
C MET A 120 -3.27 -4.14 -5.92
N GLY A 121 -2.35 -4.70 -5.12
CA GLY A 121 -1.38 -3.90 -4.36
C GLY A 121 -0.37 -3.17 -5.25
N GLY A 122 -0.04 -3.73 -6.42
CA GLY A 122 0.80 -3.05 -7.42
C GLY A 122 0.12 -1.83 -8.00
N PHE A 123 -1.18 -1.91 -8.30
CA PHE A 123 -2.00 -0.76 -8.66
C PHE A 123 -2.03 0.28 -7.53
N GLY A 124 -2.33 -0.17 -6.31
CA GLY A 124 -2.39 0.69 -5.12
C GLY A 124 -1.05 1.38 -4.83
N ALA A 125 0.07 0.69 -4.99
CA ALA A 125 1.39 1.27 -4.79
C ALA A 125 1.68 2.41 -5.77
N LEU A 126 1.36 2.21 -7.06
CA LEU A 126 1.47 3.28 -8.06
C LEU A 126 0.56 4.46 -7.72
N HIS A 127 -0.74 4.17 -7.49
CA HIS A 127 -1.71 5.21 -7.20
C HIS A 127 -1.32 6.03 -5.97
N THR A 128 -0.96 5.37 -4.87
CA THR A 128 -0.58 6.04 -3.61
C THR A 128 0.72 6.84 -3.78
N ALA A 129 1.75 6.29 -4.45
CA ALA A 129 2.99 7.02 -4.66
C ALA A 129 2.81 8.28 -5.52
N PHE A 130 1.97 8.23 -6.56
CA PHE A 130 1.69 9.39 -7.38
C PHE A 130 0.75 10.41 -6.73
N THR A 131 -0.10 9.97 -5.82
CA THR A 131 -0.95 10.85 -5.01
C THR A 131 -0.13 11.58 -3.95
N TYR A 132 0.87 10.91 -3.38
CA TYR A 132 1.72 11.42 -2.30
C TYR A 132 3.22 11.38 -2.67
N PRO A 133 3.65 12.14 -3.70
CA PRO A 133 5.03 12.08 -4.21
C PRO A 133 6.07 12.60 -3.20
N ASP A 134 5.67 13.48 -2.30
CA ASP A 134 6.51 14.01 -1.23
C ASP A 134 6.68 13.02 -0.05
N THR A 135 5.92 11.92 -0.08
CA THR A 135 5.98 10.87 0.94
C THR A 135 6.75 9.65 0.44
N PHE A 136 6.51 9.22 -0.79
CA PHE A 136 7.09 8.01 -1.37
C PHE A 136 8.03 8.37 -2.52
N GLY A 137 9.33 8.36 -2.27
CA GLY A 137 10.34 8.64 -3.29
C GLY A 137 10.64 7.46 -4.21
N LYS A 138 10.19 6.25 -3.88
CA LYS A 138 10.42 5.04 -4.68
C LYS A 138 9.17 4.17 -4.70
N VAL A 139 8.83 3.67 -5.88
CA VAL A 139 7.71 2.73 -6.07
C VAL A 139 8.15 1.50 -6.86
N CYS A 140 7.67 0.33 -6.43
CA CYS A 140 7.83 -0.91 -7.17
C CYS A 140 6.47 -1.60 -7.32
N ALA A 141 6.02 -1.76 -8.55
CA ALA A 141 4.72 -2.32 -8.86
C ALA A 141 4.89 -3.63 -9.64
N MET A 142 4.52 -4.74 -9.01
CA MET A 142 4.68 -6.09 -9.59
C MET A 142 3.35 -6.60 -10.12
N SER A 143 3.32 -6.96 -11.42
CA SER A 143 2.11 -7.50 -12.07
C SER A 143 0.86 -6.70 -11.74
N SER A 144 0.95 -5.38 -11.80
CA SER A 144 -0.10 -4.45 -11.37
C SER A 144 -1.40 -4.69 -12.11
N ALA A 145 -2.52 -4.70 -11.38
CA ALA A 145 -3.86 -4.83 -11.94
C ALA A 145 -4.32 -3.49 -12.55
N LEU A 146 -3.75 -3.11 -13.71
CA LEU A 146 -4.08 -1.88 -14.45
C LEU A 146 -5.36 -2.08 -15.27
N ILE A 147 -6.45 -2.40 -14.60
CA ILE A 147 -7.72 -2.86 -15.18
C ILE A 147 -8.72 -1.73 -15.49
N VAL A 148 -8.34 -0.47 -15.33
CA VAL A 148 -9.26 0.67 -15.50
C VAL A 148 -9.98 0.65 -16.85
N HIS A 149 -9.28 0.31 -17.94
CA HIS A 149 -9.88 0.22 -19.26
C HIS A 149 -10.83 -0.98 -19.41
N GLU A 150 -10.55 -2.09 -18.72
CA GLU A 150 -11.39 -3.29 -18.76
C GLU A 150 -12.72 -3.08 -18.05
N ILE A 151 -12.70 -2.36 -16.92
CA ILE A 151 -13.89 -2.09 -16.12
C ILE A 151 -14.69 -0.87 -16.57
N ALA A 152 -14.08 0.06 -17.32
CA ALA A 152 -14.74 1.29 -17.79
C ALA A 152 -16.01 1.02 -18.64
N GLY A 153 -16.06 -0.10 -19.34
CA GLY A 153 -17.21 -0.51 -20.15
C GLY A 153 -18.22 -1.42 -19.40
N MET A 154 -17.94 -1.77 -18.14
CA MET A 154 -18.80 -2.67 -17.38
C MET A 154 -20.11 -1.96 -17.02
N LYS A 155 -21.24 -2.68 -17.16
CA LYS A 155 -22.57 -2.18 -16.82
C LYS A 155 -23.04 -2.77 -15.51
N ASP A 156 -24.02 -2.11 -14.90
CA ASP A 156 -24.70 -2.64 -13.70
C ASP A 156 -25.19 -4.08 -13.93
N GLY A 157 -24.95 -4.93 -12.93
CA GLY A 157 -25.17 -6.37 -13.01
C GLY A 157 -24.08 -7.17 -13.74
N GLY A 158 -23.06 -6.51 -14.33
CA GLY A 158 -21.93 -7.17 -14.98
C GLY A 158 -20.96 -7.80 -13.99
N ASP A 159 -20.26 -8.85 -14.44
CA ASP A 159 -19.19 -9.55 -13.71
C ASP A 159 -18.13 -10.01 -14.72
N ASN A 160 -16.85 -9.91 -14.37
CA ASN A 160 -15.75 -10.33 -15.24
C ASN A 160 -15.04 -11.62 -14.78
N GLY A 161 -15.67 -12.36 -13.85
CA GLY A 161 -15.11 -13.59 -13.28
C GLY A 161 -14.13 -13.35 -12.12
N VAL A 162 -13.72 -12.11 -11.88
CA VAL A 162 -12.94 -11.69 -10.71
C VAL A 162 -13.82 -10.97 -9.70
N ALA A 163 -14.59 -9.98 -10.17
CA ALA A 163 -15.54 -9.24 -9.35
C ALA A 163 -16.66 -8.61 -10.19
N ASN A 164 -17.74 -8.24 -9.52
CA ASN A 164 -18.90 -7.63 -10.14
C ASN A 164 -18.77 -6.10 -10.26
N TYR A 165 -19.70 -5.51 -11.04
CA TYR A 165 -19.79 -4.07 -11.23
C TYR A 165 -19.88 -3.30 -9.90
N ALA A 166 -20.70 -3.76 -8.96
CA ALA A 166 -20.92 -3.06 -7.70
C ALA A 166 -19.63 -2.91 -6.89
N TYR A 167 -18.78 -3.94 -6.88
CA TYR A 167 -17.46 -3.89 -6.25
C TYR A 167 -16.55 -2.90 -6.94
N TYR A 168 -16.44 -2.93 -8.26
CA TYR A 168 -15.59 -1.98 -8.98
C TYR A 168 -16.09 -0.55 -8.86
N HIS A 169 -17.42 -0.35 -8.89
CA HIS A 169 -18.02 0.95 -8.66
C HIS A 169 -17.72 1.49 -7.26
N GLU A 170 -17.75 0.65 -6.24
CA GLU A 170 -17.37 1.03 -4.88
C GLU A 170 -15.92 1.48 -4.79
N CYS A 171 -15.00 0.75 -5.40
CA CYS A 171 -13.56 1.06 -5.33
C CYS A 171 -13.18 2.28 -6.18
N PHE A 172 -13.68 2.35 -7.42
CA PHE A 172 -13.21 3.29 -8.43
C PHE A 172 -14.16 4.47 -8.67
N GLY A 173 -15.38 4.42 -8.16
CA GLY A 173 -16.42 5.40 -8.44
C GLY A 173 -17.08 5.20 -9.82
N ASN A 174 -17.67 6.27 -10.38
CA ASN A 174 -18.30 6.21 -11.68
C ASN A 174 -17.28 6.08 -12.82
N PRO A 175 -17.61 5.38 -13.93
CA PRO A 175 -16.73 5.21 -15.08
C PRO A 175 -16.14 6.52 -15.64
N VAL A 176 -16.88 7.62 -15.57
CA VAL A 176 -16.41 8.95 -15.98
C VAL A 176 -15.29 9.46 -15.07
N SER A 177 -15.23 8.98 -13.83
CA SER A 177 -14.21 9.35 -12.85
C SER A 177 -12.88 8.59 -13.04
N TYR A 178 -12.86 7.54 -13.87
CA TYR A 178 -11.66 6.71 -14.05
C TYR A 178 -10.53 7.42 -14.79
N THR A 179 -10.80 8.52 -15.47
CA THR A 179 -9.78 9.26 -16.24
C THR A 179 -8.70 9.88 -15.36
N HIS A 180 -8.97 10.18 -14.10
CA HIS A 180 -7.98 10.70 -13.17
C HIS A 180 -7.22 9.60 -12.39
N LEU A 181 -7.64 8.35 -12.55
CA LEU A 181 -6.92 7.17 -12.03
C LEU A 181 -5.88 6.64 -13.04
N THR A 182 -5.85 7.17 -14.24
CA THR A 182 -4.75 6.92 -15.18
C THR A 182 -3.51 7.65 -14.66
N LEU A 183 -2.37 6.95 -14.70
CA LEU A 183 -1.08 7.57 -14.38
C LEU A 183 -0.95 8.87 -15.16
N PRO A 184 -0.45 9.97 -14.55
CA PRO A 184 -0.19 11.19 -15.28
C PRO A 184 0.78 10.85 -16.42
N THR A 185 0.25 10.81 -17.64
CA THR A 185 1.11 10.75 -18.82
C THR A 185 1.70 12.15 -18.94
N ASN A 186 3.03 12.25 -18.88
CA ASN A 186 3.72 13.46 -19.27
C ASN A 186 3.23 13.82 -20.69
N ARG A 187 2.33 14.79 -20.78
CA ARG A 187 2.13 15.52 -22.03
C ARG A 187 3.23 16.57 -22.05
N GLU A 188 4.24 16.30 -22.83
CA GLU A 188 5.14 17.35 -23.29
C GLU A 188 4.35 18.45 -24.02
#